data_e2d61996802d50db0e8ac12100ee166a
#
_entry.id   e2d61996802d50db0e8ac12100ee166a
#
_cell.length_a   1.000
_cell.length_b   1.000
_cell.length_c   1.000
_cell.angle_alpha   90.00
_cell.angle_beta   90.00
_cell.angle_gamma   90.00
#
_symmetry.space_group_name_H-M   'P 1'
#
loop_
_entity.id
_entity.type
_entity.pdbx_description
1 polymer ?
#
loop_
_entity_poly.entity_id
_entity_poly.type
_entity_poly.pdbx_seq_one_letter_code
_entity_poly.pdbx_strand_id
1 'polypeptide(L)'
;MRLFWTASFAAILAATALACGGETRTEAANPVMQEKDIAGTVTAEVYRQTGAKPSTDTTPCEILSDELIRGSFDLAADVALTRSPSKYSPHPLCTVRWAKPNAAEIEQQRAAAMSDYLQRKLKGEDVKMPSFASENEVSLSLYEPPFKSHDEALKAFDTAMKRLSEGITAKHEDVEMTFQADLTPVDGVGRKAMWAPSLHQLSLVEGNRIIHVTVNLGESREADLEKARSLANDITSRL
;
A
#
# COMPACT_ATOMS: atom_id res chain seq x y z
N MET A 1 -9.24 -23.06 -27.82
CA MET A 1 -10.27 -23.92 -27.18
C MET A 1 -10.57 -23.28 -25.83
N ARG A 2 -11.66 -22.51 -25.78
CA ARG A 2 -12.12 -21.82 -24.54
C ARG A 2 -13.00 -22.81 -23.79
N LEU A 3 -12.71 -23.15 -22.56
CA LEU A 3 -13.61 -23.90 -21.69
C LEU A 3 -13.93 -23.06 -20.46
N PHE A 4 -15.21 -22.77 -20.41
CA PHE A 4 -16.00 -22.21 -19.34
C PHE A 4 -15.79 -22.95 -18.01
N TRP A 5 -15.49 -22.21 -16.96
CA TRP A 5 -15.72 -22.65 -15.58
C TRP A 5 -16.43 -21.52 -14.83
N THR A 6 -17.72 -21.43 -15.10
CA THR A 6 -18.67 -20.72 -14.24
C THR A 6 -19.74 -21.73 -13.80
N ALA A 7 -20.13 -21.66 -12.57
CA ALA A 7 -21.21 -22.38 -11.90
C ALA A 7 -20.81 -23.66 -11.16
N SER A 8 -20.59 -23.55 -9.86
CA SER A 8 -21.09 -24.49 -8.82
C SER A 8 -20.60 -24.10 -7.42
N PHE A 9 -21.04 -22.96 -6.87
CA PHE A 9 -20.99 -22.67 -5.43
C PHE A 9 -22.25 -21.94 -4.94
N ALA A 10 -23.40 -22.41 -5.40
CA ALA A 10 -24.68 -21.88 -4.94
C ALA A 10 -25.67 -23.03 -4.70
N ALA A 11 -25.33 -23.99 -3.86
CA ALA A 11 -26.32 -24.98 -3.42
C ALA A 11 -25.79 -25.86 -2.26
N ILE A 12 -25.38 -25.31 -1.14
CA ILE A 12 -25.35 -26.01 0.18
C ILE A 12 -25.43 -24.93 1.27
N LEU A 13 -26.62 -24.31 1.44
CA LEU A 13 -26.95 -23.52 2.66
C LEU A 13 -28.47 -23.30 2.72
N ALA A 14 -29.20 -24.41 2.61
CA ALA A 14 -30.63 -24.37 2.89
C ALA A 14 -31.07 -25.74 3.44
N ALA A 15 -30.69 -26.08 4.65
CA ALA A 15 -31.41 -27.05 5.48
C ALA A 15 -30.73 -27.14 6.87
N THR A 16 -31.05 -26.22 7.77
CA THR A 16 -31.18 -26.46 9.23
C THR A 16 -31.59 -25.15 9.92
N ALA A 17 -32.82 -24.74 9.71
CA ALA A 17 -33.44 -23.75 10.54
C ALA A 17 -34.82 -24.23 10.94
N LEU A 18 -34.88 -25.10 11.92
CA LEU A 18 -36.07 -25.39 12.72
C LEU A 18 -35.64 -26.05 14.03
N ALA A 19 -35.59 -25.28 15.07
CA ALA A 19 -35.99 -25.52 16.42
C ALA A 19 -35.06 -24.86 17.44
N CYS A 20 -35.66 -24.00 18.19
CA CYS A 20 -35.40 -23.48 19.55
C CYS A 20 -35.21 -21.97 19.58
N GLY A 21 -36.23 -21.32 20.15
CA GLY A 21 -36.26 -19.89 20.42
C GLY A 21 -35.12 -19.48 21.37
N GLY A 22 -34.37 -18.55 20.92
CA GLY A 22 -33.34 -17.81 21.64
C GLY A 22 -33.00 -16.63 20.72
N GLU A 23 -33.15 -15.41 21.23
CA GLU A 23 -32.72 -14.20 20.54
C GLU A 23 -31.22 -14.31 20.17
N THR A 24 -30.95 -14.81 18.99
CA THR A 24 -29.62 -14.74 18.41
C THR A 24 -29.48 -13.37 17.77
N ARG A 25 -28.82 -12.48 18.50
CA ARG A 25 -28.15 -11.31 17.94
C ARG A 25 -27.27 -11.84 16.81
N THR A 26 -27.69 -11.66 15.59
CA THR A 26 -26.88 -11.90 14.39
C THR A 26 -25.75 -10.87 14.42
N GLU A 27 -24.61 -11.23 14.95
CA GLU A 27 -23.36 -10.56 14.63
C GLU A 27 -23.16 -10.74 13.13
N ALA A 28 -23.41 -9.66 12.38
CA ALA A 28 -23.07 -9.59 10.99
C ALA A 28 -21.58 -9.87 10.87
N ALA A 29 -21.24 -10.97 10.22
CA ALA A 29 -19.86 -11.28 9.90
C ALA A 29 -19.28 -10.09 9.13
N ASN A 30 -18.42 -9.32 9.76
CA ASN A 30 -17.68 -8.26 9.11
C ASN A 30 -16.93 -8.88 7.92
N PRO A 31 -17.13 -8.40 6.69
CA PRO A 31 -16.35 -8.86 5.56
C PRO A 31 -14.88 -8.59 5.86
N VAL A 32 -14.06 -9.63 5.78
CA VAL A 32 -12.60 -9.51 5.91
C VAL A 32 -12.12 -8.63 4.75
N MET A 33 -11.94 -7.35 5.03
CA MET A 33 -11.40 -6.41 4.04
C MET A 33 -9.93 -6.75 3.79
N GLN A 34 -9.55 -6.89 2.52
CA GLN A 34 -8.15 -7.06 2.16
C GLN A 34 -7.38 -5.76 2.46
N GLU A 35 -6.09 -5.87 2.77
CA GLU A 35 -5.21 -4.73 3.08
C GLU A 35 -5.24 -3.64 1.98
N LYS A 36 -5.40 -4.04 0.72
CA LYS A 36 -5.67 -3.15 -0.43
C LYS A 36 -6.97 -2.35 -0.30
N ASP A 37 -8.01 -2.97 0.25
CA ASP A 37 -9.32 -2.33 0.41
C ASP A 37 -9.29 -1.33 1.58
N ILE A 38 -8.49 -1.62 2.62
CA ILE A 38 -8.30 -0.71 3.75
C ILE A 38 -7.57 0.56 3.30
N ALA A 39 -6.48 0.43 2.56
CA ALA A 39 -5.76 1.58 2.03
C ALA A 39 -6.63 2.44 1.09
N GLY A 40 -7.41 1.79 0.21
CA GLY A 40 -8.38 2.46 -0.66
C GLY A 40 -9.49 3.17 0.12
N THR A 41 -9.99 2.55 1.19
CA THR A 41 -11.06 3.11 2.03
C THR A 41 -10.57 4.31 2.84
N VAL A 42 -9.38 4.22 3.47
CA VAL A 42 -8.77 5.35 4.20
C VAL A 42 -8.50 6.51 3.25
N THR A 43 -8.00 6.23 2.06
CA THR A 43 -7.76 7.22 1.03
C THR A 43 -9.06 7.89 0.59
N ALA A 44 -10.12 7.13 0.31
CA ALA A 44 -11.43 7.65 -0.09
C ALA A 44 -12.06 8.54 1.00
N GLU A 45 -11.88 8.19 2.28
CA GLU A 45 -12.37 8.99 3.39
C GLU A 45 -11.61 10.31 3.55
N VAL A 46 -10.28 10.30 3.39
CA VAL A 46 -9.46 11.52 3.36
C VAL A 46 -9.93 12.45 2.24
N TYR A 47 -10.28 11.91 1.06
CA TYR A 47 -10.87 12.71 -0.03
C TYR A 47 -12.20 13.32 0.33
N ARG A 48 -13.08 12.55 0.96
CA ARG A 48 -14.40 13.03 1.36
C ARG A 48 -14.28 14.17 2.38
N GLN A 49 -13.34 14.06 3.33
CA GLN A 49 -13.09 15.07 4.35
C GLN A 49 -12.39 16.32 3.82
N THR A 50 -11.46 16.15 2.87
CA THR A 50 -10.66 17.27 2.34
C THR A 50 -11.26 17.91 1.10
N GLY A 51 -12.21 17.25 0.42
CA GLY A 51 -12.75 17.68 -0.86
C GLY A 51 -11.74 17.60 -2.02
N ALA A 52 -10.59 16.99 -1.79
CA ALA A 52 -9.56 16.85 -2.81
C ALA A 52 -10.04 15.94 -3.94
N LYS A 53 -9.72 16.27 -5.18
CA LYS A 53 -9.98 15.40 -6.33
C LYS A 53 -8.75 14.52 -6.59
N PRO A 54 -8.93 13.27 -7.07
CA PRO A 54 -7.82 12.47 -7.53
C PRO A 54 -7.00 13.18 -8.59
N SER A 55 -5.68 13.08 -8.52
CA SER A 55 -4.79 13.61 -9.54
C SER A 55 -4.85 12.75 -10.81
N THR A 56 -4.87 13.40 -11.97
CA THR A 56 -4.75 12.75 -13.27
C THR A 56 -3.35 12.90 -13.87
N ASP A 57 -2.43 13.55 -13.16
CA ASP A 57 -1.06 13.75 -13.60
C ASP A 57 -0.28 12.41 -13.59
N THR A 58 0.36 12.11 -14.71
CA THR A 58 1.13 10.88 -14.96
C THR A 58 2.63 11.07 -14.78
N THR A 59 3.09 12.26 -14.43
CA THR A 59 4.53 12.58 -14.26
C THR A 59 5.28 11.54 -13.39
N PRO A 60 4.75 11.05 -12.26
CA PRO A 60 5.45 10.01 -11.52
C PRO A 60 5.69 8.72 -12.30
N CYS A 61 4.80 8.35 -13.23
CA CYS A 61 4.99 7.18 -14.09
C CYS A 61 6.06 7.40 -15.17
N GLU A 62 6.25 8.63 -15.61
CA GLU A 62 7.30 9.00 -16.53
C GLU A 62 8.67 9.01 -15.86
N ILE A 63 8.74 9.50 -14.62
CA ILE A 63 9.95 9.49 -13.80
C ILE A 63 10.36 8.05 -13.48
N LEU A 64 9.42 7.19 -13.05
CA LEU A 64 9.66 5.75 -12.82
C LEU A 64 9.73 4.99 -14.17
N SER A 65 10.58 5.44 -15.07
CA SER A 65 10.77 4.79 -16.38
C SER A 65 11.25 3.34 -16.24
N ASP A 66 11.09 2.54 -17.32
CA ASP A 66 11.61 1.16 -17.36
C ASP A 66 13.11 1.11 -17.10
N GLU A 67 13.85 2.05 -17.68
CA GLU A 67 15.30 2.15 -17.51
C GLU A 67 15.68 2.39 -16.04
N LEU A 68 15.01 3.35 -15.38
CA LEU A 68 15.27 3.64 -13.97
C LEU A 68 14.97 2.42 -13.09
N ILE A 69 13.80 1.81 -13.24
CA ILE A 69 13.40 0.66 -12.41
C ILE A 69 14.34 -0.53 -12.66
N ARG A 70 14.64 -0.85 -13.91
CA ARG A 70 15.55 -1.97 -14.23
C ARG A 70 16.95 -1.74 -13.69
N GLY A 71 17.49 -0.53 -13.83
CA GLY A 71 18.80 -0.17 -13.31
C GLY A 71 18.87 -0.19 -11.79
N SER A 72 17.88 0.36 -11.09
CA SER A 72 17.86 0.44 -9.62
C SER A 72 17.67 -0.92 -8.94
N PHE A 73 17.01 -1.87 -9.62
CA PHE A 73 16.67 -3.18 -9.05
C PHE A 73 17.34 -4.38 -9.78
N ASP A 74 18.30 -4.12 -10.67
CA ASP A 74 19.07 -5.13 -11.41
C ASP A 74 18.16 -6.11 -12.18
N LEU A 75 17.08 -5.61 -12.81
CA LEU A 75 16.10 -6.44 -13.48
C LEU A 75 16.53 -6.77 -14.92
N ALA A 76 16.39 -8.03 -15.28
CA ALA A 76 16.59 -8.48 -16.66
C ALA A 76 15.56 -7.82 -17.62
N ALA A 77 15.93 -7.71 -18.90
CA ALA A 77 15.12 -7.03 -19.90
C ALA A 77 13.76 -7.69 -20.15
N ASP A 78 13.63 -8.99 -19.89
CA ASP A 78 12.42 -9.80 -20.08
C ASP A 78 11.46 -9.78 -18.88
N VAL A 79 11.85 -9.19 -17.74
CA VAL A 79 10.94 -9.04 -16.60
C VAL A 79 9.80 -8.10 -16.97
N ALA A 80 8.57 -8.58 -16.87
CA ALA A 80 7.38 -7.78 -17.15
C ALA A 80 7.16 -6.75 -16.02
N LEU A 81 7.10 -5.46 -16.38
CA LEU A 81 6.75 -4.37 -15.47
C LEU A 81 5.31 -3.94 -15.71
N THR A 82 4.53 -3.87 -14.64
CA THR A 82 3.17 -3.34 -14.66
C THR A 82 3.15 -1.96 -14.01
N ARG A 83 2.64 -0.94 -14.72
CA ARG A 83 2.48 0.43 -14.21
C ARG A 83 1.03 0.76 -13.98
N SER A 84 0.77 1.38 -12.84
CA SER A 84 -0.56 1.82 -12.47
C SER A 84 -0.51 3.22 -11.87
N PRO A 85 -0.95 4.26 -12.61
CA PRO A 85 -1.23 5.54 -12.00
C PRO A 85 -2.40 5.38 -11.03
N SER A 86 -2.30 6.01 -9.87
CA SER A 86 -3.38 5.93 -8.89
C SER A 86 -4.57 6.79 -9.29
N LYS A 87 -5.75 6.19 -9.28
CA LYS A 87 -7.02 6.89 -9.48
C LYS A 87 -7.58 7.48 -8.17
N TYR A 88 -6.94 7.20 -7.05
CA TYR A 88 -7.46 7.53 -5.71
C TYR A 88 -6.53 8.43 -4.90
N SER A 89 -5.36 8.79 -5.39
CA SER A 89 -4.44 9.68 -4.69
C SER A 89 -4.74 11.16 -4.98
N PRO A 90 -4.76 12.07 -3.96
CA PRO A 90 -4.89 13.51 -4.18
C PRO A 90 -3.67 14.08 -4.91
N HIS A 91 -2.56 13.37 -4.80
CA HIS A 91 -1.31 13.74 -5.43
C HIS A 91 -0.99 12.74 -6.54
N PRO A 92 -0.28 13.17 -7.59
CA PRO A 92 0.22 12.27 -8.60
C PRO A 92 0.96 11.09 -7.95
N LEU A 93 0.55 9.88 -8.30
CA LEU A 93 1.12 8.65 -7.77
C LEU A 93 1.20 7.60 -8.88
N CYS A 94 2.35 7.01 -9.02
CA CYS A 94 2.58 5.85 -9.88
C CYS A 94 3.10 4.68 -9.07
N THR A 95 2.56 3.50 -9.33
CA THR A 95 3.05 2.23 -8.78
C THR A 95 3.55 1.35 -9.90
N VAL A 96 4.77 0.82 -9.74
CA VAL A 96 5.37 -0.17 -10.64
C VAL A 96 5.49 -1.49 -9.89
N ARG A 97 5.03 -2.59 -10.52
CA ARG A 97 5.10 -3.93 -9.96
C ARG A 97 5.75 -4.91 -10.92
N TRP A 98 6.40 -5.91 -10.36
CA TRP A 98 6.90 -7.07 -11.09
C TRP A 98 6.89 -8.31 -10.21
N ALA A 99 6.74 -9.47 -10.84
CA ALA A 99 6.70 -10.74 -10.13
C ALA A 99 8.03 -11.04 -9.43
N LYS A 100 7.97 -11.62 -8.23
CA LYS A 100 9.15 -12.19 -7.55
C LYS A 100 9.62 -13.46 -8.29
N PRO A 101 10.90 -13.81 -8.21
CA PRO A 101 11.42 -15.03 -8.85
C PRO A 101 10.67 -16.30 -8.46
N ASN A 102 10.18 -16.37 -7.22
CA ASN A 102 9.42 -17.50 -6.65
C ASN A 102 7.90 -17.22 -6.54
N ALA A 103 7.37 -16.31 -7.35
CA ALA A 103 5.96 -15.91 -7.29
C ALA A 103 4.98 -17.10 -7.40
N ALA A 104 5.26 -18.07 -8.26
CA ALA A 104 4.42 -19.26 -8.41
C ALA A 104 4.39 -20.13 -7.15
N GLU A 105 5.52 -20.26 -6.45
CA GLU A 105 5.62 -20.99 -5.19
C GLU A 105 4.87 -20.25 -4.08
N ILE A 106 5.04 -18.93 -4.00
CA ILE A 106 4.31 -18.08 -3.05
C ILE A 106 2.79 -18.22 -3.23
N GLU A 107 2.30 -18.20 -4.47
CA GLU A 107 0.86 -18.37 -4.74
C GLU A 107 0.34 -19.75 -4.36
N GLN A 108 1.13 -20.81 -4.53
CA GLN A 108 0.76 -22.15 -4.05
C GLN A 108 0.69 -22.22 -2.52
N GLN A 109 1.69 -21.65 -1.84
CA GLN A 109 1.74 -21.60 -0.38
C GLN A 109 0.61 -20.75 0.19
N ARG A 110 0.24 -19.65 -0.50
CA ARG A 110 -0.86 -18.75 -0.12
C ARG A 110 -2.19 -19.49 0.01
N ALA A 111 -2.54 -20.33 -0.95
CA ALA A 111 -3.80 -21.07 -0.91
C ALA A 111 -3.88 -22.00 0.30
N ALA A 112 -2.80 -22.72 0.60
CA ALA A 112 -2.73 -23.62 1.75
C ALA A 112 -2.78 -22.86 3.08
N ALA A 113 -1.99 -21.80 3.22
CA ALA A 113 -1.93 -21.01 4.46
C ALA A 113 -3.22 -20.22 4.71
N MET A 114 -3.91 -19.76 3.67
CA MET A 114 -5.22 -19.13 3.80
C MET A 114 -6.26 -20.14 4.27
N SER A 115 -6.23 -21.37 3.78
CA SER A 115 -7.10 -22.45 4.25
C SER A 115 -6.86 -22.77 5.73
N ASP A 116 -5.61 -22.91 6.15
CA ASP A 116 -5.25 -23.13 7.57
C ASP A 116 -5.71 -21.96 8.45
N TYR A 117 -5.43 -20.73 8.03
CA TYR A 117 -5.89 -19.52 8.73
C TYR A 117 -7.40 -19.54 8.97
N LEU A 118 -8.19 -19.80 7.91
CA LEU A 118 -9.65 -19.81 8.02
C LEU A 118 -10.14 -20.93 8.97
N GLN A 119 -9.54 -22.12 8.89
CA GLN A 119 -9.90 -23.23 9.80
C GLN A 119 -9.61 -22.89 11.26
N ARG A 120 -8.48 -22.24 11.54
CA ARG A 120 -8.10 -21.83 12.90
C ARG A 120 -8.98 -20.69 13.42
N LYS A 121 -9.33 -19.72 12.57
CA LYS A 121 -10.29 -18.66 12.93
C LYS A 121 -11.67 -19.21 13.24
N LEU A 122 -12.16 -20.19 12.49
CA LEU A 122 -13.43 -20.86 12.77
C LEU A 122 -13.44 -21.61 14.11
N LYS A 123 -12.26 -22.04 14.60
CA LYS A 123 -12.10 -22.61 15.94
C LYS A 123 -11.97 -21.57 17.05
N GLY A 124 -12.03 -20.27 16.72
CA GLY A 124 -11.88 -19.17 17.66
C GLY A 124 -10.43 -18.86 18.06
N GLU A 125 -9.44 -19.39 17.31
CA GLU A 125 -8.04 -19.10 17.58
C GLU A 125 -7.68 -17.66 17.19
N ASP A 126 -6.87 -17.00 18.02
CA ASP A 126 -6.31 -15.69 17.68
C ASP A 126 -5.07 -15.85 16.81
N VAL A 127 -5.28 -15.93 15.49
CA VAL A 127 -4.22 -16.04 14.48
C VAL A 127 -4.22 -14.84 13.57
N LYS A 128 -3.03 -14.37 13.20
CA LYS A 128 -2.86 -13.30 12.22
C LYS A 128 -3.08 -13.85 10.82
N MET A 129 -3.72 -13.04 9.98
CA MET A 129 -3.87 -13.37 8.56
C MET A 129 -2.48 -13.45 7.90
N PRO A 130 -2.17 -14.52 7.17
CA PRO A 130 -0.91 -14.63 6.46
C PRO A 130 -0.84 -13.59 5.33
N SER A 131 0.31 -12.93 5.22
CA SER A 131 0.60 -11.99 4.13
C SER A 131 1.56 -12.64 3.14
N PHE A 132 1.16 -12.69 1.87
CA PHE A 132 1.96 -13.27 0.79
C PHE A 132 1.99 -12.29 -0.38
N ALA A 133 3.03 -11.48 -0.44
CA ALA A 133 3.26 -10.63 -1.59
C ALA A 133 4.08 -11.40 -2.63
N SER A 134 3.44 -11.84 -3.71
CA SER A 134 4.07 -12.49 -4.87
C SER A 134 4.70 -11.50 -5.85
N GLU A 135 4.49 -10.22 -5.64
CA GLU A 135 5.05 -9.15 -6.43
C GLU A 135 5.97 -8.26 -5.58
N ASN A 136 6.98 -7.70 -6.22
CA ASN A 136 7.70 -6.55 -5.74
C ASN A 136 6.92 -5.29 -6.12
N GLU A 137 7.01 -4.25 -5.29
CA GLU A 137 6.31 -3.00 -5.53
C GLU A 137 7.21 -1.80 -5.26
N VAL A 138 7.18 -0.85 -6.19
CA VAL A 138 7.78 0.48 -6.02
C VAL A 138 6.73 1.52 -6.37
N SER A 139 6.60 2.57 -5.55
CA SER A 139 5.75 3.69 -5.91
C SER A 139 6.42 5.03 -5.67
N LEU A 140 6.03 6.01 -6.47
CA LEU A 140 6.43 7.41 -6.36
C LEU A 140 5.19 8.28 -6.29
N SER A 141 5.12 9.11 -5.24
CA SER A 141 4.12 10.17 -5.13
C SER A 141 4.81 11.52 -5.02
N LEU A 142 4.30 12.49 -5.78
CA LEU A 142 4.75 13.88 -5.75
C LEU A 142 3.64 14.75 -5.16
N TYR A 143 3.97 15.53 -4.14
CA TYR A 143 3.01 16.48 -3.58
C TYR A 143 2.79 17.64 -4.57
N GLU A 144 1.56 17.76 -5.08
CA GLU A 144 1.18 18.75 -6.09
C GLU A 144 0.01 19.62 -5.60
N PRO A 145 0.01 20.92 -5.90
CA PRO A 145 1.09 21.67 -6.56
C PRO A 145 2.32 21.81 -5.65
N PRO A 146 3.50 22.12 -6.19
CA PRO A 146 4.67 22.43 -5.38
C PRO A 146 4.40 23.58 -4.43
N PHE A 147 5.05 23.57 -3.27
CA PHE A 147 4.95 24.66 -2.29
C PHE A 147 5.58 25.95 -2.86
N LYS A 148 5.17 27.09 -2.33
CA LYS A 148 5.70 28.39 -2.79
C LYS A 148 7.18 28.56 -2.48
N SER A 149 7.67 27.88 -1.43
CA SER A 149 9.06 27.93 -1.02
C SER A 149 9.48 26.62 -0.38
N HIS A 150 10.80 26.43 -0.26
CA HIS A 150 11.41 25.34 0.47
C HIS A 150 10.98 25.31 1.94
N ASP A 151 10.95 26.47 2.61
CA ASP A 151 10.57 26.56 4.02
C ASP A 151 9.10 26.16 4.24
N GLU A 152 8.22 26.50 3.29
CA GLU A 152 6.83 26.06 3.34
C GLU A 152 6.72 24.54 3.19
N ALA A 153 7.48 23.96 2.27
CA ALA A 153 7.56 22.51 2.11
C ALA A 153 8.07 21.79 3.37
N LEU A 154 9.15 22.30 3.98
CA LEU A 154 9.68 21.75 5.22
C LEU A 154 8.66 21.81 6.36
N LYS A 155 7.99 22.96 6.54
CA LYS A 155 6.95 23.12 7.58
C LYS A 155 5.77 22.16 7.37
N ALA A 156 5.34 22.01 6.12
CA ALA A 156 4.26 21.06 5.77
C ALA A 156 4.70 19.61 6.03
N PHE A 157 5.92 19.26 5.64
CA PHE A 157 6.52 17.96 5.90
C PHE A 157 6.57 17.64 7.40
N ASP A 158 7.10 18.55 8.21
CA ASP A 158 7.18 18.36 9.66
C ASP A 158 5.82 18.17 10.30
N THR A 159 4.83 18.94 9.83
CA THR A 159 3.45 18.81 10.30
C THR A 159 2.85 17.45 9.94
N ALA A 160 3.10 16.98 8.71
CA ALA A 160 2.61 15.68 8.24
C ALA A 160 3.28 14.53 8.99
N MET A 161 4.60 14.56 9.14
CA MET A 161 5.34 13.51 9.86
C MET A 161 4.96 13.46 11.34
N LYS A 162 4.77 14.62 11.99
CA LYS A 162 4.28 14.68 13.36
C LYS A 162 2.91 14.01 13.49
N ARG A 163 1.96 14.35 12.63
CA ARG A 163 0.61 13.74 12.65
C ARG A 163 0.68 12.23 12.45
N LEU A 164 1.52 11.77 11.52
CA LEU A 164 1.70 10.35 11.25
C LEU A 164 2.29 9.60 12.46
N SER A 165 3.22 10.22 13.19
CA SER A 165 3.80 9.64 14.41
C SER A 165 2.88 9.71 15.63
N GLU A 166 1.99 10.68 15.71
CA GLU A 166 0.99 10.82 16.78
C GLU A 166 -0.26 9.95 16.57
N GLY A 167 -0.49 9.56 15.33
CA GLY A 167 -1.65 8.76 14.88
C GLY A 167 -2.71 9.61 14.20
N ILE A 168 -3.16 9.12 13.05
CA ILE A 168 -4.26 9.69 12.27
C ILE A 168 -5.47 8.80 12.48
N THR A 169 -6.52 9.34 13.07
CA THR A 169 -7.77 8.61 13.27
C THR A 169 -8.75 8.92 12.15
N ALA A 170 -9.22 7.89 11.48
CA ALA A 170 -10.30 7.96 10.49
C ALA A 170 -11.54 7.24 11.03
N LYS A 171 -12.71 7.84 10.85
CA LYS A 171 -14.01 7.24 11.17
C LYS A 171 -14.75 6.91 9.89
N HIS A 172 -15.21 5.70 9.79
CA HIS A 172 -16.10 5.26 8.72
C HIS A 172 -17.27 4.50 9.34
N GLU A 173 -18.48 5.07 9.24
CA GLU A 173 -19.66 4.58 9.94
C GLU A 173 -19.38 4.43 11.45
N ASP A 174 -19.50 3.22 11.98
CA ASP A 174 -19.25 2.91 13.39
C ASP A 174 -17.84 2.39 13.66
N VAL A 175 -16.97 2.37 12.63
CA VAL A 175 -15.59 1.91 12.75
C VAL A 175 -14.65 3.09 12.85
N GLU A 176 -13.88 3.15 13.92
CA GLU A 176 -12.79 4.09 14.12
C GLU A 176 -11.47 3.37 13.97
N MET A 177 -10.64 3.81 13.02
CA MET A 177 -9.32 3.26 12.78
C MET A 177 -8.27 4.32 13.04
N THR A 178 -7.29 4.01 13.90
CA THR A 178 -6.13 4.87 14.10
C THR A 178 -4.93 4.27 13.37
N PHE A 179 -4.35 5.06 12.50
CA PHE A 179 -3.15 4.71 11.78
C PHE A 179 -1.97 5.52 12.31
N GLN A 180 -0.94 4.85 12.82
CA GLN A 180 0.27 5.43 13.37
C GLN A 180 1.48 4.72 12.78
N ALA A 181 2.56 5.46 12.49
CA ALA A 181 3.81 4.89 12.02
C ALA A 181 4.99 5.36 12.88
N ASP A 182 5.89 4.43 13.15
CA ASP A 182 7.21 4.75 13.67
C ASP A 182 8.01 5.41 12.55
N LEU A 183 8.66 6.53 12.88
CA LEU A 183 9.42 7.31 11.91
C LEU A 183 10.89 7.38 12.33
N THR A 184 11.78 7.07 11.39
CA THR A 184 13.24 7.15 11.59
C THR A 184 13.81 8.21 10.65
N PRO A 185 14.58 9.19 11.14
CA PRO A 185 15.30 10.12 10.29
C PRO A 185 16.29 9.41 9.37
N VAL A 186 16.41 9.90 8.14
CA VAL A 186 17.33 9.35 7.12
C VAL A 186 18.20 10.47 6.60
N ASP A 187 19.52 10.31 6.72
CA ASP A 187 20.49 11.27 6.24
C ASP A 187 20.93 11.00 4.79
N GLY A 188 21.38 12.04 4.09
CA GLY A 188 21.97 11.93 2.75
C GLY A 188 20.95 11.76 1.61
N VAL A 189 19.67 12.06 1.88
CA VAL A 189 18.61 12.06 0.85
C VAL A 189 17.77 13.32 0.99
N GLY A 190 17.72 14.11 -0.07
CA GLY A 190 17.04 15.39 -0.06
C GLY A 190 17.53 16.31 1.06
N ARG A 191 16.78 17.34 1.37
CA ARG A 191 17.08 18.26 2.48
C ARG A 191 16.70 17.71 3.84
N LYS A 192 15.63 16.92 3.89
CA LYS A 192 15.14 16.23 5.08
C LYS A 192 14.39 14.97 4.63
N ALA A 193 14.64 13.86 5.31
CA ALA A 193 13.94 12.62 5.00
C ALA A 193 13.58 11.83 6.27
N MET A 194 12.48 11.08 6.19
CA MET A 194 11.98 10.18 7.23
C MET A 194 11.58 8.85 6.59
N TRP A 195 11.96 7.76 7.23
CA TRP A 195 11.55 6.41 6.88
C TRP A 195 10.43 5.92 7.78
N ALA A 196 9.37 5.39 7.20
CA ALA A 196 8.26 4.72 7.87
C ALA A 196 8.32 3.21 7.58
N PRO A 197 8.94 2.38 8.45
CA PRO A 197 9.13 0.95 8.18
C PRO A 197 7.84 0.17 7.98
N SER A 198 6.76 0.52 8.67
CA SER A 198 5.44 -0.13 8.53
C SER A 198 4.78 0.14 7.18
N LEU A 199 5.18 1.19 6.48
CA LEU A 199 4.69 1.60 5.17
C LEU A 199 5.67 1.29 4.05
N HIS A 200 6.88 0.81 4.35
CA HIS A 200 7.98 0.69 3.40
C HIS A 200 8.22 2.00 2.62
N GLN A 201 8.02 3.16 3.29
CA GLN A 201 7.99 4.47 2.64
C GLN A 201 9.08 5.40 3.16
N LEU A 202 9.85 5.93 2.23
CA LEU A 202 10.76 7.05 2.43
C LEU A 202 10.06 8.33 1.98
N SER A 203 9.88 9.26 2.91
CA SER A 203 9.32 10.58 2.65
C SER A 203 10.44 11.61 2.73
N LEU A 204 10.55 12.50 1.76
CA LEU A 204 11.62 13.51 1.74
C LEU A 204 11.13 14.84 1.20
N VAL A 205 11.91 15.89 1.52
CA VAL A 205 11.77 17.25 0.94
C VAL A 205 12.95 17.52 0.03
N GLU A 206 12.66 17.84 -1.22
CA GLU A 206 13.65 18.33 -2.19
C GLU A 206 13.13 19.58 -2.88
N GLY A 207 13.95 20.64 -2.85
CA GLY A 207 13.49 21.95 -3.31
C GLY A 207 12.22 22.40 -2.57
N ASN A 208 11.17 22.69 -3.30
CA ASN A 208 9.86 23.08 -2.78
C ASN A 208 8.82 21.96 -2.90
N ARG A 209 9.23 20.69 -2.95
CA ARG A 209 8.36 19.52 -3.10
C ARG A 209 8.53 18.56 -1.93
N ILE A 210 7.44 17.86 -1.59
CA ILE A 210 7.46 16.65 -0.78
C ILE A 210 7.31 15.47 -1.73
N ILE A 211 8.16 14.47 -1.54
CA ILE A 211 8.26 13.27 -2.37
C ILE A 211 8.11 12.06 -1.45
N HIS A 212 7.32 11.08 -1.86
CA HIS A 212 7.21 9.80 -1.19
C HIS A 212 7.64 8.68 -2.13
N VAL A 213 8.61 7.90 -1.70
CA VAL A 213 9.11 6.72 -2.42
C VAL A 213 8.82 5.49 -1.56
N THR A 214 7.99 4.59 -2.05
CA THR A 214 7.72 3.31 -1.40
C THR A 214 8.49 2.22 -2.12
N VAL A 215 9.17 1.36 -1.36
CA VAL A 215 9.86 0.18 -1.88
C VAL A 215 9.50 -1.00 -1.00
N ASN A 216 8.82 -1.98 -1.56
CA ASN A 216 8.40 -3.20 -0.87
C ASN A 216 8.82 -4.42 -1.70
N LEU A 217 9.99 -4.97 -1.40
CA LEU A 217 10.54 -6.16 -2.04
C LEU A 217 10.25 -7.42 -1.21
N GLY A 218 9.83 -7.24 0.06
CA GLY A 218 9.53 -8.34 0.98
C GLY A 218 10.77 -9.07 1.47
N GLU A 219 11.95 -8.46 1.38
CA GLU A 219 13.21 -9.00 1.91
C GLU A 219 13.37 -8.61 3.38
N SER A 220 13.83 -7.39 3.64
CA SER A 220 13.88 -6.79 4.97
C SER A 220 13.59 -5.30 4.89
N ARG A 221 13.20 -4.69 6.01
CA ARG A 221 12.93 -3.24 6.06
C ARG A 221 14.18 -2.41 5.81
N GLU A 222 15.33 -2.92 6.17
CA GLU A 222 16.64 -2.31 5.96
C GLU A 222 17.03 -2.34 4.48
N ALA A 223 16.81 -3.48 3.81
CA ALA A 223 17.05 -3.62 2.37
C ALA A 223 16.12 -2.69 1.57
N ASP A 224 14.83 -2.63 1.94
CA ASP A 224 13.85 -1.74 1.32
C ASP A 224 14.27 -0.27 1.50
N LEU A 225 14.75 0.12 2.70
CA LEU A 225 15.26 1.48 2.95
C LEU A 225 16.45 1.82 2.06
N GLU A 226 17.45 0.94 1.96
CA GLU A 226 18.64 1.20 1.12
C GLU A 226 18.26 1.35 -0.36
N LYS A 227 17.36 0.52 -0.86
CA LYS A 227 16.84 0.65 -2.22
C LYS A 227 16.01 1.93 -2.40
N ALA A 228 15.19 2.30 -1.41
CA ALA A 228 14.42 3.54 -1.42
C ALA A 228 15.32 4.78 -1.43
N ARG A 229 16.43 4.78 -0.67
CA ARG A 229 17.43 5.85 -0.66
C ARG A 229 18.11 6.01 -2.03
N SER A 230 18.58 4.90 -2.60
CA SER A 230 19.21 4.93 -3.93
C SER A 230 18.26 5.47 -4.97
N LEU A 231 17.04 4.93 -5.02
CA LEU A 231 16.02 5.36 -5.97
C LEU A 231 15.62 6.83 -5.78
N ALA A 232 15.49 7.29 -4.53
CA ALA A 232 15.15 8.68 -4.22
C ALA A 232 16.24 9.64 -4.72
N ASN A 233 17.52 9.31 -4.56
CA ASN A 233 18.62 10.12 -5.09
C ASN A 233 18.60 10.18 -6.62
N ASP A 234 18.30 9.07 -7.29
CA ASP A 234 18.16 9.05 -8.76
C ASP A 234 16.96 9.89 -9.21
N ILE A 235 15.84 9.83 -8.50
CA ILE A 235 14.65 10.64 -8.78
C ILE A 235 14.93 12.13 -8.59
N THR A 236 15.52 12.52 -7.45
CA THR A 236 15.80 13.93 -7.16
C THR A 236 16.76 14.57 -8.15
N SER A 237 17.65 13.81 -8.74
CA SER A 237 18.54 14.27 -9.81
C SER A 237 17.83 14.56 -11.14
N ARG A 238 16.58 14.11 -11.30
CA ARG A 238 15.75 14.27 -12.52
C ARG A 238 14.64 15.30 -12.36
N LEU A 239 14.38 15.81 -11.15
CA LEU A 239 13.37 16.84 -10.84
C LEU A 239 13.95 18.25 -10.87
#